data_e2d7bf97ccd6fbbfcce7b7ce4b3fcc7d
#
_entry.id   e2d7bf97ccd6fbbfcce7b7ce4b3fcc7d
#
_cell.length_a   1.000
_cell.length_b   1.000
_cell.length_c   1.000
_cell.angle_alpha   90.00
_cell.angle_beta   90.00
_cell.angle_gamma   90.00
#
_symmetry.space_group_name_H-M   'P 1'
#
loop_
_entity.id
_entity.type
_entity.pdbx_description
1 polymer ?
#
loop_
_entity_poly.entity_id
_entity_poly.type
_entity_poly.pdbx_seq_one_letter_code
_entity_poly.pdbx_strand_id
1 'polypeptide(L)'
;TEHAQMYNNMTGKQNLIFYGSVFGMAKAEADKRAAFLLKQLELDEAGDQKLSTYSTGMRQRLSLARALIHRPQILFLDEPTSGLDPESAQNVNQLIRKLAEDDHITIFLCTHQLRYAQEICTRYGLMAQGRLLATGTLDELRNKVASGISLEICGDHMPEELGFLRTGERQYESRIRSDKEIPDLVRKIVTGGGDIYSVNVKKPSLEDIYFSLTAREEALL
;
A
#
# COMPACT_ATOMS: atom_id res chain seq x y z
N THR A 1 0.11 16.85 -2.31
CA THR A 1 -0.76 17.47 -1.29
C THR A 1 -2.21 17.10 -1.57
N GLU A 2 -2.98 16.92 -0.50
CA GLU A 2 -4.42 16.58 -0.52
C GLU A 2 -5.27 17.54 -1.39
N HIS A 3 -4.80 18.76 -1.57
CA HIS A 3 -5.40 19.77 -2.42
C HIS A 3 -4.38 20.29 -3.44
N ALA A 4 -4.17 19.53 -4.49
CA ALA A 4 -3.36 20.00 -5.61
C ALA A 4 -3.97 21.28 -6.20
N GLN A 5 -3.39 22.42 -5.90
CA GLN A 5 -3.82 23.70 -6.46
C GLN A 5 -3.52 23.70 -7.96
N MET A 6 -4.56 23.54 -8.74
CA MET A 6 -4.56 23.65 -10.20
C MET A 6 -5.62 24.65 -10.64
N TYR A 7 -5.53 25.14 -11.86
CA TYR A 7 -6.39 26.21 -12.37
C TYR A 7 -7.73 25.66 -12.86
N ASN A 8 -8.80 25.88 -12.11
CA ASN A 8 -10.15 25.35 -12.41
C ASN A 8 -10.71 25.84 -13.76
N ASN A 9 -10.31 27.04 -14.22
CA ASN A 9 -10.77 27.61 -15.46
C ASN A 9 -9.99 27.12 -16.71
N MET A 10 -8.87 26.42 -16.50
CA MET A 10 -8.09 25.78 -17.54
C MET A 10 -8.57 24.33 -17.75
N THR A 11 -8.30 23.79 -18.96
CA THR A 11 -8.50 22.37 -19.20
C THR A 11 -7.43 21.53 -18.51
N GLY A 12 -7.65 20.21 -18.40
CA GLY A 12 -6.62 19.30 -17.89
C GLY A 12 -5.31 19.43 -18.65
N LYS A 13 -5.39 19.43 -19.97
CA LYS A 13 -4.24 19.60 -20.86
C LYS A 13 -3.53 20.95 -20.69
N GLN A 14 -4.30 22.04 -20.57
CA GLN A 14 -3.74 23.38 -20.36
C GLN A 14 -3.01 23.49 -19.03
N ASN A 15 -3.55 22.87 -17.96
CA ASN A 15 -2.87 22.80 -16.67
C ASN A 15 -1.49 22.13 -16.82
N LEU A 16 -1.43 20.96 -17.46
CA LEU A 16 -0.17 20.23 -17.64
C LEU A 16 0.85 21.01 -18.47
N ILE A 17 0.43 21.65 -19.56
CA ILE A 17 1.31 22.49 -20.40
C ILE A 17 1.84 23.67 -19.60
N PHE A 18 0.98 24.32 -18.79
CA PHE A 18 1.39 25.41 -17.93
C PHE A 18 2.50 24.99 -16.95
N TYR A 19 2.29 23.87 -16.23
CA TYR A 19 3.32 23.37 -15.32
C TYR A 19 4.58 22.89 -16.03
N GLY A 20 4.46 22.26 -17.22
CA GLY A 20 5.61 21.97 -18.06
C GLY A 20 6.44 23.22 -18.35
N SER A 21 5.78 24.32 -18.69
CA SER A 21 6.45 25.61 -18.92
C SER A 21 7.13 26.18 -17.68
N VAL A 22 6.52 26.02 -16.49
CA VAL A 22 7.12 26.41 -15.20
C VAL A 22 8.43 25.64 -14.94
N PHE A 23 8.50 24.38 -15.37
CA PHE A 23 9.71 23.55 -15.30
C PHE A 23 10.68 23.78 -16.48
N GLY A 24 10.45 24.80 -17.32
CA GLY A 24 11.36 25.16 -18.40
C GLY A 24 11.21 24.33 -19.68
N MET A 25 10.15 23.52 -19.82
CA MET A 25 9.90 22.76 -21.03
C MET A 25 9.44 23.66 -22.18
N ALA A 26 9.91 23.39 -23.40
CA ALA A 26 9.38 24.04 -24.58
C ALA A 26 7.90 23.67 -24.79
N LYS A 27 7.08 24.62 -25.27
CA LYS A 27 5.63 24.42 -25.43
C LYS A 27 5.27 23.15 -26.21
N ALA A 28 5.99 22.90 -27.30
CA ALA A 28 5.75 21.70 -28.13
C ALA A 28 6.09 20.38 -27.41
N GLU A 29 7.11 20.40 -26.53
CA GLU A 29 7.47 19.27 -25.70
C GLU A 29 6.44 19.06 -24.59
N ALA A 30 6.06 20.12 -23.88
CA ALA A 30 5.05 20.09 -22.84
C ALA A 30 3.70 19.58 -23.38
N ASP A 31 3.29 20.00 -24.60
CA ASP A 31 2.06 19.54 -25.25
C ASP A 31 2.10 18.03 -25.54
N LYS A 32 3.18 17.52 -26.12
CA LYS A 32 3.37 16.09 -26.37
C LYS A 32 3.38 15.28 -25.07
N ARG A 33 4.08 15.77 -24.06
CA ARG A 33 4.17 15.09 -22.76
C ARG A 33 2.83 15.12 -22.01
N ALA A 34 2.09 16.23 -22.06
CA ALA A 34 0.75 16.34 -21.52
C ALA A 34 -0.21 15.32 -22.14
N ALA A 35 -0.23 15.22 -23.48
CA ALA A 35 -1.07 14.24 -24.18
C ALA A 35 -0.70 12.79 -23.79
N PHE A 36 0.58 12.49 -23.67
CA PHE A 36 1.07 11.18 -23.25
C PHE A 36 0.59 10.85 -21.83
N LEU A 37 0.76 11.79 -20.86
CA LEU A 37 0.36 11.59 -19.47
C LEU A 37 -1.15 11.49 -19.31
N LEU A 38 -1.93 12.30 -20.02
CA LEU A 38 -3.39 12.20 -20.00
C LEU A 38 -3.85 10.81 -20.44
N LYS A 39 -3.26 10.25 -21.49
CA LYS A 39 -3.56 8.90 -21.97
C LYS A 39 -3.13 7.83 -20.94
N GLN A 40 -1.92 7.94 -20.39
CA GLN A 40 -1.39 6.98 -19.40
C GLN A 40 -2.26 6.95 -18.12
N LEU A 41 -2.88 8.08 -17.78
CA LEU A 41 -3.69 8.27 -16.58
C LEU A 41 -5.21 8.18 -16.84
N GLU A 42 -5.61 7.71 -18.02
CA GLU A 42 -7.02 7.54 -18.42
C GLU A 42 -7.83 8.84 -18.29
N LEU A 43 -7.24 9.95 -18.72
CA LEU A 43 -7.83 11.30 -18.74
C LEU A 43 -7.86 11.90 -20.14
N ASP A 44 -7.56 11.13 -21.19
CA ASP A 44 -7.49 11.59 -22.58
C ASP A 44 -8.81 12.15 -23.09
N GLU A 45 -9.94 11.47 -22.80
CA GLU A 45 -11.27 11.95 -23.18
C GLU A 45 -11.68 13.24 -22.44
N ALA A 46 -11.15 13.44 -21.24
CA ALA A 46 -11.43 14.62 -20.42
C ALA A 46 -10.36 15.71 -20.53
N GLY A 47 -9.29 15.48 -21.29
CA GLY A 47 -8.13 16.37 -21.37
C GLY A 47 -8.47 17.80 -21.79
N ASP A 48 -9.47 17.98 -22.66
CA ASP A 48 -9.93 19.28 -23.14
C ASP A 48 -11.12 19.85 -22.33
N GLN A 49 -11.61 19.14 -21.31
CA GLN A 49 -12.63 19.64 -20.42
C GLN A 49 -12.00 20.51 -19.33
N LYS A 50 -12.76 21.52 -18.83
CA LYS A 50 -12.31 22.38 -17.74
C LYS A 50 -12.14 21.57 -16.46
N LEU A 51 -11.10 21.86 -15.70
CA LEU A 51 -10.81 21.18 -14.44
C LEU A 51 -11.97 21.32 -13.41
N SER A 52 -12.78 22.39 -13.52
CA SER A 52 -13.98 22.56 -12.69
C SER A 52 -15.00 21.42 -12.82
N THR A 53 -15.00 20.69 -13.93
CA THR A 53 -15.93 19.56 -14.20
C THR A 53 -15.37 18.20 -13.79
N TYR A 54 -14.11 18.13 -13.35
CA TYR A 54 -13.46 16.88 -12.98
C TYR A 54 -13.99 16.35 -11.64
N SER A 55 -14.19 15.03 -11.58
CA SER A 55 -14.41 14.33 -10.30
C SER A 55 -13.16 14.39 -9.40
N THR A 56 -13.30 14.05 -8.13
CA THR A 56 -12.16 13.98 -7.19
C THR A 56 -11.07 13.04 -7.69
N GLY A 57 -11.44 11.84 -8.17
CA GLY A 57 -10.50 10.88 -8.71
C GLY A 57 -9.79 11.37 -9.99
N MET A 58 -10.51 12.05 -10.89
CA MET A 58 -9.91 12.68 -12.07
C MET A 58 -8.91 13.79 -11.68
N ARG A 59 -9.25 14.60 -10.68
CA ARG A 59 -8.34 15.64 -10.15
C ARG A 59 -7.08 15.04 -9.55
N GLN A 60 -7.21 13.95 -8.83
CA GLN A 60 -6.07 13.24 -8.23
C GLN A 60 -5.15 12.66 -9.31
N ARG A 61 -5.72 12.01 -10.33
CA ARG A 61 -4.94 11.51 -11.48
C ARG A 61 -4.25 12.65 -12.24
N LEU A 62 -4.92 13.78 -12.45
CA LEU A 62 -4.30 14.95 -13.07
C LEU A 62 -3.19 15.55 -12.20
N SER A 63 -3.35 15.53 -10.87
CA SER A 63 -2.29 15.95 -9.93
C SER A 63 -1.04 15.09 -10.06
N LEU A 64 -1.21 13.78 -10.20
CA LEU A 64 -0.11 12.87 -10.52
C LEU A 64 0.53 13.19 -11.87
N ALA A 65 -0.28 13.43 -12.92
CA ALA A 65 0.23 13.86 -14.22
C ALA A 65 1.09 15.11 -14.12
N ARG A 66 0.64 16.10 -13.34
CA ARG A 66 1.38 17.32 -13.07
C ARG A 66 2.73 17.05 -12.40
N ALA A 67 2.76 16.16 -11.40
CA ALA A 67 4.00 15.79 -10.73
C ALA A 67 4.97 15.04 -11.65
N LEU A 68 4.47 14.38 -12.69
CA LEU A 68 5.25 13.60 -13.66
C LEU A 68 5.65 14.39 -14.92
N ILE A 69 5.16 15.63 -15.11
CA ILE A 69 5.33 16.37 -16.37
C ILE A 69 6.80 16.60 -16.70
N HIS A 70 7.63 16.89 -15.71
CA HIS A 70 9.04 17.20 -15.83
C HIS A 70 9.97 15.98 -15.68
N ARG A 71 9.41 14.74 -15.74
CA ARG A 71 10.14 13.47 -15.66
C ARG A 71 11.03 13.35 -14.42
N PRO A 72 10.47 13.42 -13.21
CA PRO A 72 11.24 13.31 -11.99
C PRO A 72 11.83 11.91 -11.82
N GLN A 73 12.99 11.82 -11.20
CA GLN A 73 13.57 10.55 -10.75
C GLN A 73 13.05 10.13 -9.37
N ILE A 74 12.61 11.11 -8.57
CA ILE A 74 12.05 10.91 -7.23
C ILE A 74 10.71 11.63 -7.16
N LEU A 75 9.69 10.94 -6.66
CA LEU A 75 8.33 11.45 -6.51
C LEU A 75 7.93 11.34 -5.03
N PHE A 76 7.50 12.46 -4.44
CA PHE A 76 6.93 12.51 -3.11
C PHE A 76 5.41 12.62 -3.21
N LEU A 77 4.72 11.66 -2.60
CA LEU A 77 3.26 11.59 -2.55
C LEU A 77 2.80 11.66 -1.10
N ASP A 78 1.92 12.60 -0.80
CA ASP A 78 1.31 12.78 0.50
C ASP A 78 -0.18 12.48 0.40
N GLU A 79 -0.62 11.41 1.07
CA GLU A 79 -1.99 10.91 1.06
C GLU A 79 -2.64 10.85 -0.34
N PRO A 80 -2.02 10.18 -1.35
CA PRO A 80 -2.47 10.26 -2.74
C PRO A 80 -3.84 9.64 -2.98
N THR A 81 -4.37 8.87 -2.04
CA THR A 81 -5.69 8.21 -2.13
C THR A 81 -6.72 8.78 -1.17
N SER A 82 -6.38 9.84 -0.43
CA SER A 82 -7.30 10.49 0.50
C SER A 82 -8.54 11.03 -0.22
N GLY A 83 -9.71 10.79 0.37
CA GLY A 83 -10.99 11.27 -0.16
C GLY A 83 -11.47 10.56 -1.44
N LEU A 84 -10.80 9.48 -1.86
CA LEU A 84 -11.23 8.66 -2.98
C LEU A 84 -12.13 7.50 -2.50
N ASP A 85 -13.07 7.11 -3.37
CA ASP A 85 -13.78 5.84 -3.21
C ASP A 85 -12.80 4.65 -3.38
N PRO A 86 -13.16 3.44 -2.90
CA PRO A 86 -12.25 2.28 -2.92
C PRO A 86 -11.73 1.91 -4.32
N GLU A 87 -12.56 2.02 -5.35
CA GLU A 87 -12.17 1.69 -6.74
C GLU A 87 -11.16 2.72 -7.27
N SER A 88 -11.45 4.01 -7.10
CA SER A 88 -10.54 5.09 -7.49
C SER A 88 -9.21 5.01 -6.73
N ALA A 89 -9.23 4.68 -5.44
CA ALA A 89 -8.02 4.50 -4.64
C ALA A 89 -7.17 3.33 -5.15
N GLN A 90 -7.80 2.20 -5.49
CA GLN A 90 -7.12 1.04 -6.05
C GLN A 90 -6.46 1.38 -7.40
N ASN A 91 -7.16 2.11 -8.27
CA ASN A 91 -6.62 2.54 -9.56
C ASN A 91 -5.39 3.45 -9.39
N VAL A 92 -5.43 4.39 -8.45
CA VAL A 92 -4.27 5.25 -8.13
C VAL A 92 -3.10 4.43 -7.58
N ASN A 93 -3.35 3.45 -6.71
CA ASN A 93 -2.30 2.57 -6.17
C ASN A 93 -1.64 1.70 -7.26
N GLN A 94 -2.43 1.14 -8.17
CA GLN A 94 -1.90 0.39 -9.32
C GLN A 94 -1.02 1.27 -10.20
N LEU A 95 -1.44 2.52 -10.41
CA LEU A 95 -0.66 3.49 -11.16
C LEU A 95 0.67 3.82 -10.48
N ILE A 96 0.66 4.08 -9.15
CA ILE A 96 1.87 4.35 -8.36
C ILE A 96 2.85 3.18 -8.49
N ARG A 97 2.36 1.94 -8.37
CA ARG A 97 3.18 0.73 -8.54
C ARG A 97 3.80 0.68 -9.94
N LYS A 98 2.99 0.93 -10.97
CA LYS A 98 3.45 0.93 -12.36
C LYS A 98 4.56 1.96 -12.62
N LEU A 99 4.41 3.17 -12.06
CA LEU A 99 5.45 4.21 -12.15
C LEU A 99 6.77 3.80 -11.49
N ALA A 100 6.71 3.05 -10.39
CA ALA A 100 7.91 2.57 -9.72
C ALA A 100 8.58 1.41 -10.47
N GLU A 101 7.79 0.46 -11.00
CA GLU A 101 8.28 -0.76 -11.63
C GLU A 101 8.73 -0.52 -13.08
N ASP A 102 7.89 0.14 -13.88
CA ASP A 102 8.12 0.31 -15.32
C ASP A 102 8.96 1.55 -15.66
N ASP A 103 8.69 2.68 -14.99
CA ASP A 103 9.36 3.95 -15.25
C ASP A 103 10.58 4.17 -14.34
N HIS A 104 10.87 3.24 -13.42
CA HIS A 104 11.99 3.28 -12.47
C HIS A 104 12.04 4.56 -11.63
N ILE A 105 10.90 5.11 -11.28
CA ILE A 105 10.79 6.30 -10.43
C ILE A 105 10.86 5.85 -8.96
N THR A 106 11.74 6.44 -8.18
CA THR A 106 11.74 6.25 -6.73
C THR A 106 10.58 7.01 -6.13
N ILE A 107 9.65 6.31 -5.45
CA ILE A 107 8.46 6.92 -4.88
C ILE A 107 8.54 6.91 -3.35
N PHE A 108 8.43 8.09 -2.76
CA PHE A 108 8.23 8.31 -1.34
C PHE A 108 6.75 8.54 -1.08
N LEU A 109 6.11 7.60 -0.37
CA LEU A 109 4.69 7.66 -0.04
C LEU A 109 4.51 7.93 1.45
N CYS A 110 3.82 9.03 1.80
CA CYS A 110 3.34 9.29 3.15
C CYS A 110 1.85 8.93 3.20
N THR A 111 1.45 8.06 4.11
CA THR A 111 0.06 7.69 4.30
C THR A 111 -0.19 7.09 5.68
N HIS A 112 -1.41 7.26 6.20
CA HIS A 112 -1.91 6.58 7.38
C HIS A 112 -2.65 5.27 7.03
N GLN A 113 -2.87 4.98 5.75
CA GLN A 113 -3.57 3.78 5.27
C GLN A 113 -2.59 2.60 5.16
N LEU A 114 -2.28 1.96 6.29
CA LEU A 114 -1.24 0.92 6.39
C LEU A 114 -1.48 -0.29 5.47
N ARG A 115 -2.74 -0.67 5.25
CA ARG A 115 -3.08 -1.78 4.34
C ARG A 115 -2.65 -1.49 2.90
N TYR A 116 -2.97 -0.28 2.40
CA TYR A 116 -2.54 0.12 1.04
C TYR A 116 -1.02 0.26 0.95
N ALA A 117 -0.39 0.86 1.97
CA ALA A 117 1.07 0.92 2.01
C ALA A 117 1.69 -0.48 1.92
N GLN A 118 1.14 -1.47 2.63
CA GLN A 118 1.62 -2.85 2.59
C GLN A 118 1.53 -3.49 1.20
N GLU A 119 0.52 -3.12 0.42
CA GLU A 119 0.31 -3.66 -0.92
C GLU A 119 1.28 -3.07 -1.97
N ILE A 120 1.68 -1.80 -1.83
CA ILE A 120 2.41 -1.09 -2.88
C ILE A 120 3.85 -0.74 -2.54
N CYS A 121 4.21 -0.67 -1.26
CA CYS A 121 5.55 -0.28 -0.84
C CYS A 121 6.46 -1.49 -0.63
N THR A 122 7.74 -1.32 -0.93
CA THR A 122 8.78 -2.33 -0.72
C THR A 122 9.56 -2.13 0.59
N ARG A 123 9.59 -0.90 1.10
CA ARG A 123 10.21 -0.53 2.38
C ARG A 123 9.33 0.46 3.13
N TYR A 124 9.43 0.44 4.44
CA TYR A 124 8.58 1.20 5.34
C TYR A 124 9.40 1.98 6.36
N GLY A 125 8.91 3.15 6.72
CA GLY A 125 9.32 3.90 7.89
C GLY A 125 8.08 4.15 8.75
N LEU A 126 7.99 3.51 9.92
CA LEU A 126 6.86 3.67 10.83
C LEU A 126 7.16 4.82 11.80
N MET A 127 6.27 5.79 11.85
CA MET A 127 6.43 6.99 12.68
C MET A 127 5.24 7.14 13.64
N ALA A 128 5.53 7.54 14.88
CA ALA A 128 4.52 7.99 15.83
C ALA A 128 5.07 9.16 16.65
N GLN A 129 4.21 10.12 17.00
CA GLN A 129 4.56 11.29 17.83
C GLN A 129 5.83 12.03 17.37
N GLY A 130 6.04 12.13 16.03
CA GLY A 130 7.21 12.78 15.43
C GLY A 130 8.51 11.97 15.49
N ARG A 131 8.47 10.72 15.97
CA ARG A 131 9.62 9.82 16.08
C ARG A 131 9.53 8.67 15.09
N LEU A 132 10.67 8.25 14.56
CA LEU A 132 10.79 7.08 13.71
C LEU A 132 10.93 5.83 14.59
N LEU A 133 9.89 4.99 14.62
CA LEU A 133 9.86 3.78 15.46
C LEU A 133 10.69 2.64 14.86
N ALA A 134 10.54 2.42 13.57
CA ALA A 134 11.24 1.36 12.85
C ALA A 134 11.30 1.64 11.36
N THR A 135 12.34 1.09 10.70
CA THR A 135 12.47 1.08 9.23
C THR A 135 12.84 -0.31 8.75
N GLY A 136 12.44 -0.64 7.54
CA GLY A 136 12.81 -1.90 6.89
C GLY A 136 11.80 -2.38 5.87
N THR A 137 12.04 -3.55 5.29
CA THR A 137 11.05 -4.33 4.56
C THR A 137 10.01 -4.89 5.53
N LEU A 138 8.90 -5.40 5.02
CA LEU A 138 7.85 -6.01 5.86
C LEU A 138 8.40 -7.16 6.71
N ASP A 139 9.26 -8.00 6.14
CA ASP A 139 9.84 -9.14 6.86
C ASP A 139 10.88 -8.70 7.91
N GLU A 140 11.68 -7.67 7.62
CA GLU A 140 12.58 -7.07 8.62
C GLU A 140 11.79 -6.47 9.80
N LEU A 141 10.65 -5.84 9.52
CA LEU A 141 9.78 -5.27 10.55
C LEU A 141 9.08 -6.36 11.37
N ARG A 142 8.61 -7.45 10.74
CA ARG A 142 8.05 -8.63 11.43
C ARG A 142 9.05 -9.21 12.42
N ASN A 143 10.32 -9.32 12.05
CA ASN A 143 11.36 -9.84 12.91
C ASN A 143 11.66 -8.95 14.14
N LYS A 144 11.33 -7.64 14.07
CA LYS A 144 11.50 -6.72 15.21
C LYS A 144 10.37 -6.82 16.23
N VAL A 145 9.20 -7.28 15.80
CA VAL A 145 8.04 -7.48 16.69
C VAL A 145 8.02 -8.95 17.08
N ALA A 146 8.12 -9.26 18.36
CA ALA A 146 8.11 -10.63 18.88
C ALA A 146 6.73 -11.34 18.76
N SER A 147 5.84 -10.86 17.93
CA SER A 147 4.57 -11.51 17.57
C SER A 147 4.88 -12.65 16.63
N GLY A 148 4.86 -13.89 17.15
CA GLY A 148 5.08 -15.10 16.36
C GLY A 148 4.09 -15.22 15.20
N ILE A 149 4.40 -16.10 14.27
CA ILE A 149 3.50 -16.50 13.19
C ILE A 149 2.34 -17.26 13.82
N SER A 150 1.10 -16.88 13.54
CA SER A 150 -0.08 -17.62 13.95
C SER A 150 -0.48 -18.61 12.86
N LEU A 151 -0.69 -19.87 13.27
CA LEU A 151 -1.18 -20.92 12.40
C LEU A 151 -2.65 -21.18 12.76
N GLU A 152 -3.55 -20.87 11.83
CA GLU A 152 -4.97 -21.20 11.96
C GLU A 152 -5.28 -22.48 11.20
N ILE A 153 -5.89 -23.44 11.88
CA ILE A 153 -6.26 -24.72 11.32
C ILE A 153 -7.78 -24.89 11.45
N CYS A 154 -8.42 -25.22 10.35
CA CYS A 154 -9.80 -25.70 10.35
C CYS A 154 -9.76 -27.21 10.25
N GLY A 155 -10.36 -27.92 11.23
CA GLY A 155 -10.31 -29.38 11.27
C GLY A 155 -11.21 -29.98 12.35
N ASP A 156 -11.32 -31.31 12.33
CA ASP A 156 -12.00 -32.10 13.36
C ASP A 156 -11.01 -33.04 14.07
N HIS A 157 -11.38 -33.55 15.23
CA HIS A 157 -10.60 -34.53 16.02
C HIS A 157 -9.15 -34.08 16.28
N MET A 158 -8.96 -32.78 16.57
CA MET A 158 -7.61 -32.25 16.81
C MET A 158 -6.99 -32.89 18.08
N PRO A 159 -5.76 -33.44 18.00
CA PRO A 159 -5.09 -34.04 19.15
C PRO A 159 -4.83 -32.97 20.25
N GLU A 160 -5.36 -33.18 21.46
CA GLU A 160 -5.22 -32.26 22.59
C GLU A 160 -3.75 -32.06 23.02
N GLU A 161 -2.92 -33.10 22.80
CA GLU A 161 -1.49 -33.11 23.16
C GLU A 161 -0.68 -32.04 22.43
N LEU A 162 -1.18 -31.53 21.28
CA LEU A 162 -0.49 -30.52 20.48
C LEU A 162 -0.73 -29.09 20.98
N GLY A 163 -1.61 -28.90 21.98
CA GLY A 163 -1.80 -27.63 22.68
C GLY A 163 -2.37 -26.50 21.81
N PHE A 164 -3.16 -26.83 20.78
CA PHE A 164 -3.86 -25.84 19.98
C PHE A 164 -4.93 -25.12 20.80
N LEU A 165 -4.99 -23.79 20.65
CA LEU A 165 -6.07 -23.01 21.20
C LEU A 165 -7.31 -23.13 20.31
N ARG A 166 -8.43 -23.64 20.83
CA ARG A 166 -9.70 -23.70 20.12
C ARG A 166 -10.33 -22.31 20.07
N THR A 167 -10.49 -21.73 18.88
CA THR A 167 -11.06 -20.39 18.64
C THR A 167 -12.48 -20.43 18.10
N GLY A 168 -12.97 -21.61 17.68
CA GLY A 168 -14.32 -21.81 17.13
C GLY A 168 -14.72 -23.29 17.09
N GLU A 169 -15.84 -23.60 16.46
CA GLU A 169 -16.38 -24.98 16.43
C GLU A 169 -15.39 -25.98 15.81
N ARG A 170 -14.71 -25.57 14.71
CA ARG A 170 -13.69 -26.34 13.99
C ARG A 170 -12.41 -25.54 13.77
N GLN A 171 -12.22 -24.47 14.52
CA GLN A 171 -11.11 -23.53 14.36
C GLN A 171 -10.15 -23.66 15.51
N TYR A 172 -8.88 -23.81 15.17
CA TYR A 172 -7.79 -23.96 16.11
C TYR A 172 -6.66 -23.01 15.73
N GLU A 173 -5.97 -22.49 16.73
CA GLU A 173 -4.85 -21.57 16.58
C GLU A 173 -3.63 -22.09 17.33
N SER A 174 -2.45 -21.93 16.73
CA SER A 174 -1.17 -22.18 17.38
C SER A 174 -0.16 -21.14 16.95
N ARG A 175 0.75 -20.78 17.85
CA ARG A 175 1.88 -19.92 17.53
C ARG A 175 3.08 -20.76 17.12
N ILE A 176 3.65 -20.43 15.97
CA ILE A 176 4.86 -21.07 15.46
C ILE A 176 5.97 -20.03 15.27
N ARG A 177 7.20 -20.48 15.29
CA ARG A 177 8.37 -19.61 15.10
C ARG A 177 8.76 -19.47 13.63
N SER A 178 8.48 -20.48 12.83
CA SER A 178 8.87 -20.55 11.43
C SER A 178 7.90 -21.39 10.63
N ASP A 179 7.71 -21.03 9.38
CA ASP A 179 6.93 -21.82 8.39
C ASP A 179 7.45 -23.26 8.24
N LYS A 180 8.72 -23.52 8.59
CA LYS A 180 9.34 -24.84 8.57
C LYS A 180 8.74 -25.83 9.58
N GLU A 181 8.06 -25.34 10.60
CA GLU A 181 7.37 -26.17 11.60
C GLU A 181 6.03 -26.74 11.09
N ILE A 182 5.44 -26.09 10.07
CA ILE A 182 4.10 -26.45 9.56
C ILE A 182 4.01 -27.90 9.07
N PRO A 183 4.93 -28.42 8.23
CA PRO A 183 4.85 -29.78 7.74
C PRO A 183 4.84 -30.84 8.86
N ASP A 184 5.64 -30.61 9.91
CA ASP A 184 5.70 -31.52 11.04
C ASP A 184 4.45 -31.45 11.92
N LEU A 185 3.89 -30.25 12.12
CA LEU A 185 2.62 -30.08 12.83
C LEU A 185 1.47 -30.75 12.09
N VAL A 186 1.35 -30.52 10.78
CA VAL A 186 0.32 -31.16 9.94
C VAL A 186 0.45 -32.69 10.00
N ARG A 187 1.67 -33.23 9.91
CA ARG A 187 1.91 -34.68 10.02
C ARG A 187 1.48 -35.24 11.38
N LYS A 188 1.80 -34.51 12.47
CA LYS A 188 1.40 -34.92 13.83
C LYS A 188 -0.12 -34.91 14.01
N ILE A 189 -0.83 -33.93 13.45
CA ILE A 189 -2.30 -33.89 13.49
C ILE A 189 -2.90 -35.11 12.79
N VAL A 190 -2.48 -35.35 11.54
CA VAL A 190 -3.02 -36.44 10.72
C VAL A 190 -2.69 -37.81 11.33
N THR A 191 -1.46 -38.00 11.81
CA THR A 191 -1.09 -39.26 12.48
C THR A 191 -1.78 -39.47 13.82
N GLY A 192 -2.18 -38.38 14.49
CA GLY A 192 -2.98 -38.40 15.72
C GLY A 192 -4.48 -38.57 15.48
N GLY A 193 -4.92 -38.83 14.24
CA GLY A 193 -6.33 -39.04 13.88
C GLY A 193 -7.15 -37.77 13.64
N GLY A 194 -6.49 -36.61 13.55
CA GLY A 194 -7.15 -35.35 13.23
C GLY A 194 -7.38 -35.16 11.72
N ASP A 195 -8.50 -34.58 11.39
CA ASP A 195 -8.87 -34.20 10.02
C ASP A 195 -8.59 -32.71 9.80
N ILE A 196 -7.89 -32.38 8.71
CA ILE A 196 -7.54 -31.01 8.34
C ILE A 196 -8.30 -30.60 7.08
N TYR A 197 -9.06 -29.52 7.15
CA TYR A 197 -9.78 -28.92 6.02
C TYR A 197 -9.05 -27.70 5.44
N SER A 198 -8.40 -26.90 6.29
CA SER A 198 -7.52 -25.81 5.84
C SER A 198 -6.44 -25.50 6.86
N VAL A 199 -5.31 -24.99 6.35
CA VAL A 199 -4.19 -24.47 7.16
C VAL A 199 -3.84 -23.10 6.64
N ASN A 200 -4.04 -22.09 7.45
CA ASN A 200 -3.76 -20.69 7.12
C ASN A 200 -2.64 -20.15 8.00
N VAL A 201 -1.64 -19.56 7.38
CA VAL A 201 -0.52 -18.92 8.08
C VAL A 201 -0.80 -17.42 8.16
N LYS A 202 -1.03 -16.92 9.36
CA LYS A 202 -1.17 -15.49 9.61
C LYS A 202 0.17 -14.90 10.05
N LYS A 203 0.77 -14.10 9.18
CA LYS A 203 1.93 -13.28 9.54
C LYS A 203 1.43 -11.89 9.93
N PRO A 204 2.06 -11.24 10.92
CA PRO A 204 1.69 -9.89 11.30
C PRO A 204 1.64 -8.95 10.08
N SER A 205 0.54 -8.22 9.97
CA SER A 205 0.39 -7.16 8.97
C SER A 205 1.21 -5.93 9.37
N LEU A 206 1.36 -4.97 8.48
CA LEU A 206 1.99 -3.69 8.78
C LEU A 206 1.26 -2.94 9.91
N GLU A 207 -0.06 -3.11 9.97
CA GLU A 207 -0.92 -2.54 11.01
C GLU A 207 -0.65 -3.19 12.38
N ASP A 208 -0.57 -4.52 12.45
CA ASP A 208 -0.24 -5.25 13.68
C ASP A 208 1.16 -4.85 14.22
N ILE A 209 2.11 -4.68 13.29
CA ILE A 209 3.47 -4.25 13.61
C ILE A 209 3.44 -2.82 14.19
N TYR A 210 2.72 -1.91 13.55
CA TYR A 210 2.60 -0.52 13.98
C TYR A 210 2.04 -0.44 15.40
N PHE A 211 0.90 -1.09 15.68
CA PHE A 211 0.31 -1.11 17.01
C PHE A 211 1.21 -1.76 18.06
N SER A 212 1.91 -2.82 17.71
CA SER A 212 2.87 -3.46 18.63
C SER A 212 4.04 -2.53 19.01
N LEU A 213 4.52 -1.71 18.07
CA LEU A 213 5.61 -0.77 18.31
C LEU A 213 5.15 0.44 19.11
N THR A 214 3.97 0.99 18.83
CA THR A 214 3.41 2.14 19.56
C THR A 214 3.09 1.78 21.01
N ALA A 215 2.50 0.61 21.28
CA ALA A 215 2.23 0.14 22.63
C ALA A 215 3.51 -0.05 23.45
N ARG A 216 4.63 -0.45 22.83
CA ARG A 216 5.93 -0.56 23.52
C ARG A 216 6.51 0.81 23.88
N GLU A 217 6.35 1.80 23.03
CA GLU A 217 6.85 3.15 23.29
C GLU A 217 6.06 3.83 24.41
N GLU A 218 4.72 3.65 24.43
CA GLU A 218 3.87 4.14 25.52
C GLU A 218 4.19 3.50 26.89
N ALA A 219 4.64 2.24 26.90
CA ALA A 219 5.04 1.55 28.13
C ALA A 219 6.43 1.97 28.65
N LEU A 220 7.20 2.72 27.87
CA LEU A 220 8.53 3.23 28.20
C LEU A 220 8.51 4.70 28.64
N LEU A 221 7.39 5.38 28.54
CA LEU A 221 7.13 6.76 28.98
C LEU A 221 6.44 6.78 30.34
#